data_29a6598a818e26f84d9e23a204bdaffd
#
_entry.id   29a6598a818e26f84d9e23a204bdaffd
#
_cell.length_a   1.000
_cell.length_b   1.000
_cell.length_c   1.000
_cell.angle_alpha   90.00
_cell.angle_beta   90.00
_cell.angle_gamma   90.00
#
_symmetry.space_group_name_H-M   'P 1'
#
loop_
_entity.id
_entity.type
_entity.pdbx_description
1 polymer ?
#
loop_
_entity_poly.entity_id
_entity_poly.type
_entity_poly.pdbx_seq_one_letter_code
_entity_poly.pdbx_strand_id
1 'polypeptide(L)'
;MLASQKTKITELFKNALAAVGAPENTKIVLERPKQQSHGDIACTVALQCAKAMKQPPRVIAEKLVEELRKETADSEMFSAIEIAGPGFINLKLAPFLKQDVVREILKEGPAYGCSDAHTGESILLEYVSANPTGPLHLGHARQGALGDVLSRMLKSQGWTVTREFYYNDAGNQIHNLAISVQARCYELQNKPFEFPEDGYKGAYVLDIAQDFLAKKPIHTFDGKVVESSGNPDDLENIRAYAVAYLREEQHKDLTALGVAFDNYYLESSLYSDGRVAKAVQAIRNAGKTYEKDRALWFKSTDYGDDKDRVMRKADGSYTYFVPDVAYHLAKFERGFNRALNIQGSDHHGTVARVRAGIQAASGDFGFNIPKTFPEYMLHKMLQVCLLYTSDAAD
;
A
#
# COMPACT_ATOMS: atom_id res chain seq x y z
N MET A 1 10.16 19.78 17.01
CA MET A 1 11.64 19.98 17.02
C MET A 1 12.13 19.84 15.59
N LEU A 2 12.91 20.81 15.11
CA LEU A 2 13.51 20.78 13.77
C LEU A 2 14.55 19.66 13.64
N ALA A 3 14.76 19.15 12.43
CA ALA A 3 15.77 18.15 12.14
C ALA A 3 17.18 18.65 12.53
N SER A 4 17.50 19.90 12.22
CA SER A 4 18.76 20.56 12.60
C SER A 4 18.97 20.63 14.11
N GLN A 5 17.91 20.93 14.88
CA GLN A 5 17.97 20.93 16.33
C GLN A 5 18.20 19.52 16.88
N LYS A 6 17.54 18.51 16.31
CA LYS A 6 17.72 17.11 16.68
C LYS A 6 19.16 16.64 16.46
N THR A 7 19.73 16.98 15.29
CA THR A 7 21.13 16.67 14.96
C THR A 7 22.07 17.32 15.98
N LYS A 8 21.91 18.61 16.25
CA LYS A 8 22.74 19.34 17.21
C LYS A 8 22.65 18.73 18.62
N ILE A 9 21.46 18.39 19.12
CA ILE A 9 21.29 17.75 20.41
C ILE A 9 21.92 16.34 20.43
N THR A 10 21.81 15.61 19.33
CA THR A 10 22.46 14.29 19.21
C THR A 10 23.97 14.40 19.25
N GLU A 11 24.56 15.43 18.64
CA GLU A 11 26.01 15.70 18.72
C GLU A 11 26.45 16.08 20.12
N LEU A 12 25.70 16.92 20.82
CA LEU A 12 25.99 17.23 22.23
C LEU A 12 26.01 15.96 23.10
N PHE A 13 25.06 15.05 22.90
CA PHE A 13 25.09 13.77 23.61
C PHE A 13 26.26 12.88 23.20
N LYS A 14 26.66 12.88 21.94
CA LYS A 14 27.86 12.13 21.47
C LYS A 14 29.11 12.62 22.16
N ASN A 15 29.31 13.93 22.21
CA ASN A 15 30.47 14.55 22.86
C ASN A 15 30.48 14.24 24.35
N ALA A 16 29.34 14.41 25.02
CA ALA A 16 29.21 14.08 26.46
C ALA A 16 29.50 12.59 26.73
N LEU A 17 29.03 11.67 25.88
CA LEU A 17 29.33 10.25 25.98
C LEU A 17 30.82 9.94 25.83
N ALA A 18 31.47 10.59 24.87
CA ALA A 18 32.91 10.45 24.68
C ALA A 18 33.69 10.96 25.89
N ALA A 19 33.29 12.12 26.43
CA ALA A 19 33.94 12.72 27.63
C ALA A 19 33.83 11.84 28.86
N VAL A 20 32.72 11.10 29.05
CA VAL A 20 32.54 10.20 30.20
C VAL A 20 33.06 8.77 29.95
N GLY A 21 33.68 8.50 28.78
CA GLY A 21 34.25 7.20 28.43
C GLY A 21 33.20 6.12 28.14
N ALA A 22 32.04 6.49 27.63
CA ALA A 22 31.00 5.55 27.22
C ALA A 22 31.36 4.81 25.92
N PRO A 23 30.79 3.62 25.65
CA PRO A 23 31.06 2.88 24.42
C PRO A 23 30.69 3.69 23.16
N GLU A 24 31.57 3.70 22.15
CA GLU A 24 31.39 4.47 20.90
C GLU A 24 30.11 4.13 20.14
N ASN A 25 29.65 2.87 20.20
CA ASN A 25 28.46 2.40 19.49
C ASN A 25 27.14 2.62 20.27
N THR A 26 27.14 3.50 21.29
CA THR A 26 25.94 3.77 22.08
C THR A 26 24.90 4.48 21.24
N LYS A 27 23.71 3.89 21.06
CA LYS A 27 22.62 4.47 20.30
C LYS A 27 21.94 5.58 21.10
N ILE A 28 22.00 6.81 20.60
CA ILE A 28 21.31 7.94 21.21
C ILE A 28 19.88 7.98 20.66
N VAL A 29 18.89 7.84 21.54
CA VAL A 29 17.47 7.92 21.21
C VAL A 29 16.88 9.11 21.95
N LEU A 30 16.38 10.08 21.18
CA LEU A 30 15.69 11.26 21.68
C LEU A 30 14.19 11.05 21.47
N GLU A 31 13.44 11.00 22.59
CA GLU A 31 12.01 10.73 22.59
C GLU A 31 11.23 11.89 23.20
N ARG A 32 9.95 11.99 22.87
CA ARG A 32 9.05 12.91 23.56
C ARG A 32 8.63 12.30 24.90
N PRO A 33 8.81 13.01 26.04
CA PRO A 33 8.37 12.51 27.32
C PRO A 33 6.86 12.23 27.35
N LYS A 34 6.44 11.19 28.08
CA LYS A 34 5.01 10.86 28.22
C LYS A 34 4.23 11.95 28.96
N GLN A 35 4.87 12.62 29.91
CA GLN A 35 4.28 13.71 30.68
C GLN A 35 4.93 15.04 30.28
N GLN A 36 4.12 16.03 29.97
CA GLN A 36 4.61 17.37 29.57
C GLN A 36 5.44 18.07 30.63
N SER A 37 5.23 17.76 31.90
CA SER A 37 6.03 18.26 33.04
C SER A 37 7.50 17.86 32.97
N HIS A 38 7.82 16.76 32.28
CA HIS A 38 9.19 16.25 32.11
C HIS A 38 9.96 16.93 30.97
N GLY A 39 9.48 18.04 30.44
CA GLY A 39 10.16 18.79 29.38
C GLY A 39 9.74 18.42 27.97
N ASP A 40 10.58 18.75 26.98
CA ASP A 40 10.30 18.58 25.56
C ASP A 40 10.94 17.32 24.96
N ILE A 41 12.07 16.89 25.55
CA ILE A 41 12.86 15.74 25.06
C ILE A 41 13.32 14.91 26.26
N ALA A 42 13.24 13.58 26.11
CA ALA A 42 13.84 12.63 27.04
C ALA A 42 14.90 11.78 26.31
N CYS A 43 16.03 11.54 26.97
CA CYS A 43 17.07 10.65 26.50
C CYS A 43 17.34 9.55 27.53
N THR A 44 17.38 8.29 27.04
CA THR A 44 17.56 7.09 27.88
C THR A 44 19.00 6.56 27.85
N VAL A 45 19.92 7.30 27.27
CA VAL A 45 21.29 6.84 26.98
C VAL A 45 22.05 6.36 28.22
N ALA A 46 21.88 7.02 29.39
CA ALA A 46 22.51 6.60 30.61
C ALA A 46 22.08 5.19 31.09
N LEU A 47 20.81 4.83 30.84
CA LEU A 47 20.31 3.48 31.13
C LEU A 47 20.96 2.42 30.21
N GLN A 48 21.21 2.78 28.97
CA GLN A 48 21.84 1.88 28.00
C GLN A 48 23.31 1.64 28.31
N CYS A 49 24.03 2.65 28.79
CA CYS A 49 25.45 2.57 29.15
C CYS A 49 25.73 1.86 30.48
N ALA A 50 24.75 1.74 31.37
CA ALA A 50 24.94 1.29 32.76
C ALA A 50 25.68 -0.06 32.85
N LYS A 51 25.30 -1.04 32.06
CA LYS A 51 25.92 -2.37 32.06
C LYS A 51 27.36 -2.34 31.56
N ALA A 52 27.64 -1.61 30.50
CA ALA A 52 28.96 -1.51 29.88
C ALA A 52 29.94 -0.72 30.80
N MET A 53 29.47 0.37 31.40
CA MET A 53 30.27 1.21 32.27
C MET A 53 30.34 0.69 33.70
N LYS A 54 29.58 -0.37 34.05
CA LYS A 54 29.49 -0.93 35.41
C LYS A 54 29.19 0.13 36.49
N GLN A 55 28.35 1.10 36.17
CA GLN A 55 27.94 2.19 37.04
C GLN A 55 26.40 2.30 37.10
N PRO A 56 25.83 2.78 38.21
CA PRO A 56 24.39 3.06 38.25
C PRO A 56 23.99 4.08 37.17
N PRO A 57 22.86 3.87 36.50
CA PRO A 57 22.45 4.76 35.41
C PRO A 57 22.30 6.23 35.84
N ARG A 58 21.88 6.45 37.06
CA ARG A 58 21.74 7.82 37.62
C ARG A 58 23.08 8.54 37.73
N VAL A 59 24.15 7.83 38.16
CA VAL A 59 25.51 8.40 38.26
C VAL A 59 26.05 8.74 36.86
N ILE A 60 25.76 7.90 35.87
CA ILE A 60 26.12 8.17 34.45
C ILE A 60 25.34 9.39 33.97
N ALA A 61 24.04 9.48 34.26
CA ALA A 61 23.22 10.63 33.86
C ALA A 61 23.73 11.93 34.49
N GLU A 62 24.17 11.91 35.74
CA GLU A 62 24.77 13.08 36.43
C GLU A 62 26.01 13.57 35.72
N LYS A 63 26.93 12.66 35.36
CA LYS A 63 28.13 12.99 34.56
C LYS A 63 27.81 13.54 33.20
N LEU A 64 26.86 12.91 32.47
CA LEU A 64 26.43 13.37 31.17
C LEU A 64 25.79 14.75 31.22
N VAL A 65 24.98 15.02 32.23
CA VAL A 65 24.35 16.34 32.42
C VAL A 65 25.39 17.40 32.75
N GLU A 66 26.43 17.07 33.50
CA GLU A 66 27.54 17.98 33.78
C GLU A 66 28.26 18.39 32.46
N GLU A 67 28.60 17.41 31.62
CA GLU A 67 29.24 17.68 30.31
C GLU A 67 28.29 18.46 29.36
N LEU A 68 27.01 18.07 29.28
CA LEU A 68 26.03 18.83 28.54
C LEU A 68 25.93 20.29 28.97
N ARG A 69 25.94 20.55 30.27
CA ARG A 69 25.92 21.92 30.81
C ARG A 69 27.17 22.71 30.47
N LYS A 70 28.35 22.06 30.48
CA LYS A 70 29.61 22.70 30.05
C LYS A 70 29.55 23.10 28.57
N GLU A 71 29.13 22.16 27.71
CA GLU A 71 29.06 22.43 26.26
C GLU A 71 27.97 23.45 25.87
N THR A 72 26.95 23.58 26.69
CA THR A 72 25.83 24.51 26.41
C THR A 72 25.86 25.78 27.28
N ALA A 73 26.94 26.01 28.02
CA ALA A 73 27.06 27.17 28.93
C ALA A 73 26.84 28.51 28.21
N ASP A 74 27.38 28.65 27.01
CA ASP A 74 27.28 29.87 26.17
C ASP A 74 26.06 29.83 25.22
N SER A 75 25.30 28.75 25.20
CA SER A 75 24.13 28.58 24.33
C SER A 75 22.87 28.49 25.20
N GLU A 76 21.98 29.43 25.04
CA GLU A 76 20.68 29.44 25.76
C GLU A 76 19.71 28.37 25.21
N MET A 77 20.21 27.21 24.69
CA MET A 77 19.39 26.19 24.03
C MET A 77 18.37 25.53 24.96
N PHE A 78 18.77 25.33 26.22
CA PHE A 78 17.92 24.64 27.21
C PHE A 78 17.54 25.57 28.33
N SER A 79 16.25 25.67 28.62
CA SER A 79 15.77 26.34 29.83
C SER A 79 15.95 25.47 31.07
N ALA A 80 16.03 24.14 30.91
CA ALA A 80 16.37 23.19 31.98
C ALA A 80 16.92 21.88 31.43
N ILE A 81 17.86 21.27 32.15
CA ILE A 81 18.35 19.90 31.99
C ILE A 81 18.17 19.19 33.30
N GLU A 82 17.30 18.19 33.36
CA GLU A 82 16.89 17.50 34.58
C GLU A 82 17.09 15.99 34.45
N ILE A 83 17.38 15.35 35.61
CA ILE A 83 17.48 13.89 35.72
C ILE A 83 16.23 13.38 36.40
N ALA A 84 15.50 12.47 35.74
CA ALA A 84 14.30 11.85 36.30
C ALA A 84 14.49 10.35 36.51
N GLY A 85 13.84 9.81 37.54
CA GLY A 85 13.84 8.40 37.85
C GLY A 85 15.24 7.78 37.90
N PRO A 86 15.45 6.58 37.30
CA PRO A 86 16.71 5.84 37.42
C PRO A 86 17.85 6.39 36.53
N GLY A 87 17.63 7.44 35.71
CA GLY A 87 18.66 8.00 34.84
C GLY A 87 18.14 8.50 33.48
N PHE A 88 16.87 8.90 33.39
CA PHE A 88 16.35 9.64 32.28
C PHE A 88 16.89 11.06 32.26
N ILE A 89 17.43 11.53 31.17
CA ILE A 89 17.85 12.92 30.98
C ILE A 89 16.76 13.65 30.22
N ASN A 90 16.12 14.60 30.90
CA ASN A 90 15.03 15.40 30.33
C ASN A 90 15.54 16.81 30.00
N LEU A 91 15.25 17.24 28.78
CA LEU A 91 15.63 18.57 28.26
C LEU A 91 14.36 19.40 28.06
N LYS A 92 14.40 20.62 28.55
CA LYS A 92 13.39 21.64 28.27
C LYS A 92 14.00 22.67 27.35
N LEU A 93 13.47 22.76 26.15
CA LEU A 93 13.96 23.71 25.13
C LEU A 93 13.63 25.15 25.51
N ALA A 94 14.56 26.04 25.23
CA ALA A 94 14.29 27.46 25.39
C ALA A 94 13.15 27.93 24.44
N PRO A 95 12.37 28.94 24.84
CA PRO A 95 11.22 29.40 24.05
C PRO A 95 11.58 29.77 22.60
N PHE A 96 12.72 30.40 22.39
CA PHE A 96 13.14 30.85 21.06
C PHE A 96 13.35 29.68 20.07
N LEU A 97 13.86 28.52 20.54
CA LEU A 97 14.00 27.32 19.69
C LEU A 97 12.64 26.78 19.21
N LYS A 98 11.59 26.96 20.03
CA LYS A 98 10.22 26.61 19.62
C LYS A 98 9.68 27.61 18.59
N GLN A 99 10.02 28.88 18.74
CA GLN A 99 9.62 29.95 17.81
C GLN A 99 10.37 29.85 16.47
N ASP A 100 11.62 29.37 16.46
CA ASP A 100 12.41 29.15 15.24
C ASP A 100 11.76 28.14 14.30
N VAL A 101 10.98 27.20 14.83
CA VAL A 101 10.19 26.28 14.00
C VAL A 101 9.23 27.05 13.06
N VAL A 102 8.59 28.11 13.59
CA VAL A 102 7.68 28.94 12.79
C VAL A 102 8.45 29.70 11.69
N ARG A 103 9.62 30.23 12.04
CA ARG A 103 10.46 30.94 11.06
C ARG A 103 10.92 30.00 9.95
N GLU A 104 11.31 28.78 10.30
CA GLU A 104 11.72 27.76 9.31
C GLU A 104 10.56 27.33 8.42
N ILE A 105 9.37 27.12 8.99
CA ILE A 105 8.15 26.83 8.22
C ILE A 105 7.86 27.95 7.21
N LEU A 106 7.94 29.21 7.66
CA LEU A 106 7.69 30.36 6.77
C LEU A 106 8.76 30.50 5.67
N LYS A 107 10.01 30.15 5.98
CA LYS A 107 11.13 30.19 5.04
C LYS A 107 11.04 29.09 3.99
N GLU A 108 10.79 27.84 4.42
CA GLU A 108 10.71 26.67 3.54
C GLU A 108 9.38 26.60 2.79
N GLY A 109 8.31 27.18 3.37
CA GLY A 109 6.99 27.17 2.77
C GLY A 109 6.48 25.76 2.49
N PRO A 110 6.01 25.45 1.27
CA PRO A 110 5.49 24.13 0.89
C PRO A 110 6.53 23.01 0.96
N ALA A 111 7.83 23.32 0.99
CA ALA A 111 8.89 22.32 1.10
C ALA A 111 9.17 21.90 2.55
N TYR A 112 8.55 22.57 3.54
CA TYR A 112 8.75 22.21 4.93
C TYR A 112 8.33 20.77 5.20
N GLY A 113 9.24 19.98 5.78
CA GLY A 113 9.04 18.56 6.06
C GLY A 113 9.36 17.62 4.90
N CYS A 114 9.72 18.15 3.73
CA CYS A 114 10.30 17.35 2.65
C CYS A 114 11.77 17.00 2.95
N SER A 115 12.23 15.89 2.39
CA SER A 115 13.63 15.47 2.48
C SER A 115 14.02 14.64 1.26
N ASP A 116 15.32 14.61 0.98
CA ASP A 116 15.94 13.83 -0.10
C ASP A 116 16.49 12.49 0.40
N ALA A 117 16.03 12.02 1.58
CA ALA A 117 16.59 10.86 2.26
C ALA A 117 16.50 9.56 1.43
N HIS A 118 15.55 9.50 0.50
CA HIS A 118 15.30 8.34 -0.36
C HIS A 118 15.46 8.65 -1.85
N THR A 119 16.23 9.69 -2.19
CA THR A 119 16.52 10.01 -3.58
C THR A 119 17.21 8.83 -4.28
N GLY A 120 16.67 8.44 -5.44
CA GLY A 120 17.13 7.26 -6.19
C GLY A 120 16.45 5.95 -5.82
N GLU A 121 15.63 5.92 -4.77
CA GLU A 121 14.80 4.76 -4.44
C GLU A 121 13.42 4.86 -5.11
N SER A 122 12.90 3.71 -5.59
CA SER A 122 11.59 3.63 -6.21
C SER A 122 10.69 2.63 -5.49
N ILE A 123 9.39 2.91 -5.50
CA ILE A 123 8.36 2.02 -4.95
C ILE A 123 7.11 2.06 -5.81
N LEU A 124 6.49 0.88 -6.01
CA LEU A 124 5.18 0.77 -6.61
C LEU A 124 4.13 0.64 -5.52
N LEU A 125 3.11 1.51 -5.55
CA LEU A 125 1.95 1.45 -4.67
C LEU A 125 0.74 0.98 -5.47
N GLU A 126 0.20 -0.19 -5.12
CA GLU A 126 -1.05 -0.70 -5.66
C GLU A 126 -2.18 -0.49 -4.67
N TYR A 127 -3.27 0.13 -5.10
CA TYR A 127 -4.44 0.36 -4.26
C TYR A 127 -5.70 0.56 -5.08
N VAL A 128 -6.86 0.44 -4.44
CA VAL A 128 -8.20 0.35 -5.01
C VAL A 128 -8.38 -0.95 -5.78
N SER A 129 -7.79 -1.12 -6.97
CA SER A 129 -7.78 -2.35 -7.78
C SER A 129 -9.16 -3.03 -7.85
N ALA A 130 -10.20 -2.22 -8.11
CA ALA A 130 -11.58 -2.69 -8.18
C ALA A 130 -11.87 -3.35 -9.52
N ASN A 131 -12.60 -4.47 -9.50
CA ASN A 131 -13.04 -5.11 -10.74
C ASN A 131 -14.02 -4.20 -11.50
N PRO A 132 -13.95 -4.14 -12.83
CA PRO A 132 -14.87 -3.33 -13.65
C PRO A 132 -16.22 -4.04 -13.83
N THR A 133 -16.82 -4.45 -12.69
CA THR A 133 -18.12 -5.16 -12.65
C THR A 133 -19.20 -4.37 -11.90
N GLY A 134 -18.87 -3.18 -11.44
CA GLY A 134 -19.79 -2.28 -10.76
C GLY A 134 -19.15 -0.97 -10.35
N PRO A 135 -19.96 -0.03 -9.82
CA PRO A 135 -19.49 1.25 -9.31
C PRO A 135 -18.58 1.06 -8.08
N LEU A 136 -17.76 2.07 -7.80
CA LEU A 136 -16.95 2.10 -6.58
C LEU A 136 -17.85 2.27 -5.34
N HIS A 137 -17.39 1.79 -4.20
CA HIS A 137 -18.05 1.94 -2.92
C HIS A 137 -17.10 2.55 -1.87
N LEU A 138 -17.61 2.88 -0.68
CA LEU A 138 -16.84 3.53 0.38
C LEU A 138 -15.55 2.79 0.79
N GLY A 139 -15.52 1.45 0.66
CA GLY A 139 -14.31 0.68 0.88
C GLY A 139 -13.19 1.04 -0.12
N HIS A 140 -13.53 1.21 -1.40
CA HIS A 140 -12.61 1.66 -2.45
C HIS A 140 -12.17 3.11 -2.24
N ALA A 141 -13.09 4.01 -1.86
CA ALA A 141 -12.77 5.39 -1.54
C ALA A 141 -11.75 5.48 -0.38
N ARG A 142 -11.91 4.65 0.66
CA ARG A 142 -10.94 4.57 1.76
C ARG A 142 -9.57 4.10 1.29
N GLN A 143 -9.50 3.08 0.43
CA GLN A 143 -8.23 2.63 -0.14
C GLN A 143 -7.59 3.71 -1.00
N GLY A 144 -8.38 4.40 -1.82
CA GLY A 144 -7.93 5.54 -2.63
C GLY A 144 -7.30 6.64 -1.78
N ALA A 145 -7.99 7.05 -0.71
CA ALA A 145 -7.49 8.06 0.21
C ALA A 145 -6.18 7.62 0.91
N LEU A 146 -6.12 6.38 1.40
CA LEU A 146 -4.91 5.84 2.04
C LEU A 146 -3.73 5.77 1.06
N GLY A 147 -3.96 5.26 -0.15
CA GLY A 147 -2.92 5.12 -1.17
C GLY A 147 -2.39 6.46 -1.66
N ASP A 148 -3.28 7.42 -1.91
CA ASP A 148 -2.89 8.75 -2.38
C ASP A 148 -2.09 9.52 -1.30
N VAL A 149 -2.57 9.53 -0.04
CA VAL A 149 -1.85 10.17 1.06
C VAL A 149 -0.47 9.52 1.25
N LEU A 150 -0.38 8.19 1.27
CA LEU A 150 0.90 7.48 1.40
C LEU A 150 1.85 7.80 0.24
N SER A 151 1.31 7.86 -0.99
CA SER A 151 2.08 8.26 -2.17
C SER A 151 2.70 9.65 -2.00
N ARG A 152 1.90 10.63 -1.55
CA ARG A 152 2.37 12.01 -1.29
C ARG A 152 3.41 12.06 -0.17
N MET A 153 3.20 11.31 0.91
CA MET A 153 4.15 11.22 2.01
C MET A 153 5.50 10.63 1.57
N LEU A 154 5.48 9.55 0.80
CA LEU A 154 6.71 8.95 0.27
C LEU A 154 7.43 9.90 -0.70
N LYS A 155 6.68 10.54 -1.61
CA LYS A 155 7.25 11.56 -2.52
C LYS A 155 7.90 12.70 -1.76
N SER A 156 7.30 13.18 -0.66
CA SER A 156 7.89 14.23 0.17
C SER A 156 9.19 13.83 0.87
N GLN A 157 9.49 12.53 0.92
CA GLN A 157 10.73 11.97 1.47
C GLN A 157 11.75 11.56 0.40
N GLY A 158 11.55 11.98 -0.86
CA GLY A 158 12.46 11.74 -1.96
C GLY A 158 12.22 10.43 -2.75
N TRP A 159 11.21 9.63 -2.42
CA TRP A 159 10.88 8.42 -3.18
C TRP A 159 10.34 8.74 -4.57
N THR A 160 10.75 7.96 -5.57
CA THR A 160 10.04 7.87 -6.84
C THR A 160 8.89 6.87 -6.68
N VAL A 161 7.65 7.38 -6.66
CA VAL A 161 6.46 6.57 -6.41
C VAL A 161 5.68 6.38 -7.70
N THR A 162 5.43 5.13 -8.08
CA THR A 162 4.49 4.74 -9.14
C THR A 162 3.21 4.23 -8.51
N ARG A 163 2.07 4.86 -8.84
CA ARG A 163 0.74 4.48 -8.36
C ARG A 163 0.09 3.59 -9.42
N GLU A 164 -0.32 2.40 -9.04
CA GLU A 164 -0.87 1.40 -9.96
C GLU A 164 -2.25 0.94 -9.52
N PHE A 165 -3.14 0.86 -10.50
CA PHE A 165 -4.46 0.25 -10.38
C PHE A 165 -4.46 -1.04 -11.21
N TYR A 166 -4.79 -2.16 -10.58
CA TYR A 166 -4.92 -3.44 -11.25
C TYR A 166 -6.37 -3.74 -11.60
N TYR A 167 -6.66 -3.96 -12.88
CA TYR A 167 -7.96 -4.37 -13.37
C TYR A 167 -8.00 -5.87 -13.63
N ASN A 168 -8.90 -6.58 -12.96
CA ASN A 168 -9.30 -7.91 -13.40
C ASN A 168 -10.36 -7.76 -14.51
N ASP A 169 -9.90 -7.62 -15.73
CA ASP A 169 -10.70 -7.45 -16.95
C ASP A 169 -10.97 -8.77 -17.67
N ALA A 170 -10.71 -9.91 -17.03
CA ALA A 170 -10.86 -11.27 -17.58
C ALA A 170 -11.67 -12.17 -16.63
N GLY A 171 -12.02 -13.35 -17.13
CA GLY A 171 -12.65 -14.40 -16.32
C GLY A 171 -14.16 -14.31 -16.16
N ASN A 172 -14.70 -15.13 -15.23
CA ASN A 172 -16.15 -15.36 -15.11
C ASN A 172 -16.93 -14.12 -14.66
N GLN A 173 -16.34 -13.23 -13.88
CA GLN A 173 -17.03 -12.02 -13.41
C GLN A 173 -17.36 -11.10 -14.60
N ILE A 174 -16.45 -10.94 -15.55
CA ILE A 174 -16.68 -10.14 -16.74
C ILE A 174 -17.68 -10.80 -17.67
N HIS A 175 -17.66 -12.14 -17.77
CA HIS A 175 -18.69 -12.88 -18.49
C HIS A 175 -20.07 -12.68 -17.86
N ASN A 176 -20.18 -12.80 -16.53
CA ASN A 176 -21.43 -12.58 -15.81
C ASN A 176 -21.96 -11.14 -15.97
N LEU A 177 -21.07 -10.14 -16.02
CA LEU A 177 -21.47 -8.78 -16.36
C LEU A 177 -22.06 -8.71 -17.77
N ALA A 178 -21.39 -9.28 -18.76
CA ALA A 178 -21.85 -9.22 -20.14
C ALA A 178 -23.23 -9.87 -20.33
N ILE A 179 -23.46 -11.07 -19.78
CA ILE A 179 -24.78 -11.74 -19.87
C ILE A 179 -25.84 -11.02 -19.05
N SER A 180 -25.48 -10.29 -17.98
CA SER A 180 -26.41 -9.45 -17.23
C SER A 180 -26.86 -8.23 -18.04
N VAL A 181 -25.92 -7.56 -18.73
CA VAL A 181 -26.26 -6.46 -19.64
C VAL A 181 -27.07 -6.96 -20.83
N GLN A 182 -26.75 -8.12 -21.41
CA GLN A 182 -27.52 -8.75 -22.47
C GLN A 182 -28.98 -9.01 -22.04
N ALA A 183 -29.17 -9.59 -20.86
CA ALA A 183 -30.51 -9.83 -20.29
C ALA A 183 -31.31 -8.53 -20.17
N ARG A 184 -30.69 -7.43 -19.71
CA ARG A 184 -31.31 -6.10 -19.65
C ARG A 184 -31.63 -5.53 -21.03
N CYS A 185 -30.79 -5.80 -22.05
CA CYS A 185 -31.08 -5.41 -23.42
C CYS A 185 -32.32 -6.12 -23.96
N TYR A 186 -32.49 -7.42 -23.70
CA TYR A 186 -33.68 -8.17 -24.08
C TYR A 186 -34.93 -7.68 -23.34
N GLU A 187 -34.80 -7.40 -22.02
CA GLU A 187 -35.90 -6.84 -21.23
C GLU A 187 -36.41 -5.53 -21.84
N LEU A 188 -35.52 -4.59 -22.18
CA LEU A 188 -35.85 -3.31 -22.80
C LEU A 188 -36.50 -3.45 -24.18
N GLN A 189 -36.21 -4.54 -24.90
CA GLN A 189 -36.80 -4.85 -26.18
C GLN A 189 -38.08 -5.69 -26.08
N ASN A 190 -38.58 -6.00 -24.89
CA ASN A 190 -39.70 -6.91 -24.63
C ASN A 190 -39.51 -8.30 -25.24
N LYS A 191 -38.27 -8.79 -25.36
CA LYS A 191 -37.93 -10.13 -25.78
C LYS A 191 -37.90 -11.09 -24.62
N PRO A 192 -38.16 -12.40 -24.83
CA PRO A 192 -37.96 -13.42 -23.79
C PRO A 192 -36.49 -13.45 -23.37
N PHE A 193 -36.25 -13.48 -22.06
CA PHE A 193 -34.92 -13.63 -21.49
C PHE A 193 -34.99 -14.37 -20.16
N GLU A 194 -33.87 -14.99 -19.78
CA GLU A 194 -33.67 -15.53 -18.45
C GLU A 194 -32.52 -14.75 -17.81
N PHE A 195 -32.77 -14.17 -16.64
CA PHE A 195 -31.73 -13.42 -15.94
C PHE A 195 -30.78 -14.41 -15.26
N PRO A 196 -29.43 -14.30 -15.47
CA PRO A 196 -28.48 -15.23 -14.90
C PRO A 196 -28.54 -15.23 -13.36
N GLU A 197 -28.46 -16.41 -12.74
CA GLU A 197 -28.55 -16.56 -11.28
C GLU A 197 -27.48 -15.73 -10.57
N ASP A 198 -26.22 -15.83 -11.03
CA ASP A 198 -25.07 -15.06 -10.55
C ASP A 198 -24.90 -13.69 -11.23
N GLY A 199 -25.97 -13.19 -11.84
CA GLY A 199 -25.95 -11.93 -12.59
C GLY A 199 -25.95 -10.69 -11.72
N TYR A 200 -25.42 -9.60 -12.26
CA TYR A 200 -25.41 -8.28 -11.62
C TYR A 200 -26.75 -7.58 -11.78
N LYS A 201 -27.43 -7.27 -10.67
CA LYS A 201 -28.81 -6.76 -10.65
C LYS A 201 -28.89 -5.23 -10.37
N GLY A 202 -27.75 -4.56 -10.21
CA GLY A 202 -27.71 -3.12 -9.91
C GLY A 202 -28.30 -2.27 -11.04
N ALA A 203 -28.81 -1.07 -10.69
CA ALA A 203 -29.40 -0.14 -11.64
C ALA A 203 -28.45 0.23 -12.79
N TYR A 204 -27.15 0.34 -12.50
CA TYR A 204 -26.12 0.64 -13.49
C TYR A 204 -26.09 -0.35 -14.67
N VAL A 205 -26.51 -1.62 -14.48
CA VAL A 205 -26.58 -2.62 -15.56
C VAL A 205 -27.67 -2.23 -16.56
N LEU A 206 -28.76 -1.65 -16.09
CA LEU A 206 -29.83 -1.13 -16.93
C LEU A 206 -29.35 0.10 -17.71
N ASP A 207 -28.63 1.02 -17.06
CA ASP A 207 -28.07 2.21 -17.71
C ASP A 207 -27.09 1.83 -18.83
N ILE A 208 -26.21 0.85 -18.59
CA ILE A 208 -25.30 0.30 -19.61
C ILE A 208 -26.08 -0.26 -20.77
N ALA A 209 -27.15 -1.05 -20.53
CA ALA A 209 -27.96 -1.65 -21.58
C ALA A 209 -28.69 -0.60 -22.42
N GLN A 210 -29.23 0.45 -21.79
CA GLN A 210 -29.88 1.57 -22.48
C GLN A 210 -28.89 2.29 -23.42
N ASP A 211 -27.71 2.64 -22.92
CA ASP A 211 -26.69 3.34 -23.67
C ASP A 211 -26.14 2.46 -24.80
N PHE A 212 -25.98 1.14 -24.56
CA PHE A 212 -25.59 0.18 -25.58
C PHE A 212 -26.61 0.11 -26.72
N LEU A 213 -27.90 -0.04 -26.40
CA LEU A 213 -28.95 -0.09 -27.41
C LEU A 213 -29.12 1.24 -28.17
N ALA A 214 -28.85 2.35 -27.51
CA ALA A 214 -28.83 3.69 -28.12
C ALA A 214 -27.59 3.95 -28.98
N LYS A 215 -26.65 2.99 -29.07
CA LYS A 215 -25.39 3.11 -29.80
C LYS A 215 -24.54 4.31 -29.38
N LYS A 216 -24.54 4.65 -28.10
CA LYS A 216 -23.70 5.72 -27.59
C LYS A 216 -22.24 5.23 -27.49
N PRO A 217 -21.26 5.96 -28.08
CA PRO A 217 -19.87 5.60 -27.93
C PRO A 217 -19.38 5.91 -26.50
N ILE A 218 -18.43 5.13 -25.99
CA ILE A 218 -17.74 5.40 -24.73
C ILE A 218 -16.35 5.95 -25.07
N HIS A 219 -16.10 7.17 -24.64
CA HIS A 219 -14.77 7.78 -24.70
C HIS A 219 -14.07 7.50 -23.38
N THR A 220 -13.06 6.62 -23.40
CA THR A 220 -12.35 6.22 -22.21
C THR A 220 -11.24 7.22 -21.86
N PHE A 221 -10.90 7.29 -20.58
CA PHE A 221 -9.85 8.19 -20.05
C PHE A 221 -8.45 7.92 -20.66
N ASP A 222 -8.22 6.72 -21.23
CA ASP A 222 -6.99 6.35 -21.94
C ASP A 222 -7.04 6.67 -23.44
N GLY A 223 -8.02 7.45 -23.88
CA GLY A 223 -8.16 7.97 -25.23
C GLY A 223 -8.73 7.01 -26.25
N LYS A 224 -9.23 5.84 -25.84
CA LYS A 224 -9.91 4.90 -26.72
C LYS A 224 -11.38 5.25 -26.87
N VAL A 225 -11.97 4.84 -27.97
CA VAL A 225 -13.40 4.90 -28.22
C VAL A 225 -13.92 3.48 -28.38
N VAL A 226 -14.91 3.11 -27.57
CA VAL A 226 -15.58 1.81 -27.66
C VAL A 226 -16.97 2.03 -28.22
N GLU A 227 -17.16 1.56 -29.43
CA GLU A 227 -18.43 1.66 -30.15
C GLU A 227 -19.38 0.54 -29.74
N SER A 228 -20.67 0.88 -29.65
CA SER A 228 -21.72 -0.12 -29.47
C SER A 228 -22.33 -0.55 -30.77
N SER A 229 -22.45 -1.86 -31.00
CA SER A 229 -23.21 -2.42 -32.13
C SER A 229 -24.72 -2.21 -32.00
N GLY A 230 -25.19 -2.01 -30.73
CA GLY A 230 -26.62 -1.99 -30.42
C GLY A 230 -27.32 -3.33 -30.61
N ASN A 231 -26.56 -4.40 -30.86
CA ASN A 231 -27.08 -5.74 -31.09
C ASN A 231 -26.94 -6.60 -29.80
N PRO A 232 -28.05 -6.96 -29.15
CA PRO A 232 -28.00 -7.80 -27.95
C PRO A 232 -27.41 -9.19 -28.15
N ASP A 233 -27.35 -9.68 -29.39
CA ASP A 233 -26.79 -10.99 -29.70
C ASP A 233 -25.25 -10.95 -29.82
N ASP A 234 -24.65 -9.76 -29.84
CA ASP A 234 -23.21 -9.55 -29.92
C ASP A 234 -22.60 -9.46 -28.52
N LEU A 235 -22.47 -10.62 -27.86
CA LEU A 235 -22.00 -10.71 -26.47
C LEU A 235 -20.58 -10.18 -26.30
N GLU A 236 -19.69 -10.33 -27.27
CA GLU A 236 -18.31 -9.81 -27.19
C GLU A 236 -18.28 -8.29 -27.22
N ASN A 237 -19.11 -7.66 -28.05
CA ASN A 237 -19.22 -6.20 -28.05
C ASN A 237 -19.89 -5.69 -26.76
N ILE A 238 -20.92 -6.36 -26.25
CA ILE A 238 -21.51 -6.04 -24.93
C ILE A 238 -20.44 -6.11 -23.83
N ARG A 239 -19.63 -7.16 -23.83
CA ARG A 239 -18.54 -7.35 -22.87
C ARG A 239 -17.55 -6.19 -22.91
N ALA A 240 -17.02 -5.87 -24.09
CA ALA A 240 -16.08 -4.78 -24.26
C ALA A 240 -16.67 -3.43 -23.83
N TYR A 241 -17.93 -3.19 -24.22
CA TYR A 241 -18.68 -1.98 -23.91
C TYR A 241 -18.92 -1.82 -22.39
N ALA A 242 -19.42 -2.86 -21.72
CA ALA A 242 -19.71 -2.82 -20.31
C ALA A 242 -18.46 -2.59 -19.44
N VAL A 243 -17.35 -3.24 -19.79
CA VAL A 243 -16.06 -3.03 -19.14
C VAL A 243 -15.57 -1.59 -19.33
N ALA A 244 -15.64 -1.06 -20.55
CA ALA A 244 -15.23 0.32 -20.84
C ALA A 244 -16.10 1.34 -20.06
N TYR A 245 -17.42 1.12 -20.03
CA TYR A 245 -18.35 1.96 -19.29
C TYR A 245 -17.98 2.03 -17.82
N LEU A 246 -17.82 0.89 -17.16
CA LEU A 246 -17.53 0.86 -15.73
C LEU A 246 -16.13 1.37 -15.39
N ARG A 247 -15.14 1.12 -16.24
CA ARG A 247 -13.79 1.71 -16.06
C ARG A 247 -13.83 3.23 -16.13
N GLU A 248 -14.63 3.78 -17.05
CA GLU A 248 -14.79 5.23 -17.18
C GLU A 248 -15.52 5.83 -15.96
N GLU A 249 -16.60 5.19 -15.48
CA GLU A 249 -17.32 5.62 -14.28
C GLU A 249 -16.41 5.56 -13.04
N GLN A 250 -15.65 4.47 -12.86
CA GLN A 250 -14.69 4.35 -11.76
C GLN A 250 -13.59 5.42 -11.84
N HIS A 251 -13.11 5.75 -13.05
CA HIS A 251 -12.13 6.81 -13.25
C HIS A 251 -12.68 8.19 -12.88
N LYS A 252 -13.92 8.49 -13.25
CA LYS A 252 -14.61 9.75 -12.86
C LYS A 252 -14.75 9.86 -11.35
N ASP A 253 -15.17 8.80 -10.68
CA ASP A 253 -15.32 8.77 -9.22
C ASP A 253 -13.96 9.03 -8.53
N LEU A 254 -12.90 8.36 -8.97
CA LEU A 254 -11.55 8.54 -8.43
C LEU A 254 -11.02 9.96 -8.68
N THR A 255 -11.26 10.49 -9.87
CA THR A 255 -10.88 11.86 -10.22
C THR A 255 -11.61 12.88 -9.34
N ALA A 256 -12.92 12.68 -9.10
CA ALA A 256 -13.70 13.52 -8.20
C ALA A 256 -13.20 13.46 -6.75
N LEU A 257 -12.68 12.30 -6.32
CA LEU A 257 -12.02 12.12 -5.02
C LEU A 257 -10.60 12.72 -4.97
N GLY A 258 -10.05 13.16 -6.10
CA GLY A 258 -8.68 13.67 -6.23
C GLY A 258 -7.61 12.57 -6.25
N VAL A 259 -7.99 11.34 -6.57
CA VAL A 259 -7.10 10.19 -6.67
C VAL A 259 -6.77 9.92 -8.13
N ALA A 260 -5.49 9.79 -8.45
CA ALA A 260 -5.02 9.48 -9.80
C ALA A 260 -3.95 8.38 -9.77
N PHE A 261 -3.86 7.63 -10.86
CA PHE A 261 -2.89 6.56 -11.05
C PHE A 261 -1.94 6.86 -12.20
N ASP A 262 -0.71 6.39 -12.06
CA ASP A 262 0.32 6.52 -13.09
C ASP A 262 0.24 5.35 -14.08
N ASN A 263 -0.31 4.21 -13.65
CA ASN A 263 -0.49 3.01 -14.47
C ASN A 263 -1.80 2.27 -14.14
N TYR A 264 -2.46 1.78 -15.18
CA TYR A 264 -3.60 0.87 -15.10
C TYR A 264 -3.21 -0.46 -15.71
N TYR A 265 -2.95 -1.46 -14.85
CA TYR A 265 -2.50 -2.77 -15.27
C TYR A 265 -3.68 -3.70 -15.53
N LEU A 266 -3.73 -4.33 -16.71
CA LEU A 266 -4.81 -5.24 -17.11
C LEU A 266 -4.40 -6.70 -16.88
N GLU A 267 -5.22 -7.48 -16.17
CA GLU A 267 -4.98 -8.91 -15.96
C GLU A 267 -4.89 -9.68 -17.27
N SER A 268 -5.74 -9.32 -18.26
CA SER A 268 -5.74 -9.93 -19.59
C SER A 268 -4.37 -9.90 -20.27
N SER A 269 -3.55 -8.87 -19.99
CA SER A 269 -2.20 -8.77 -20.54
C SER A 269 -1.27 -9.87 -20.05
N LEU A 270 -1.46 -10.38 -18.82
CA LEU A 270 -0.66 -11.47 -18.28
C LEU A 270 -0.85 -12.78 -19.06
N TYR A 271 -2.04 -12.97 -19.62
CA TYR A 271 -2.35 -14.13 -20.46
C TYR A 271 -1.85 -13.94 -21.88
N SER A 272 -2.11 -12.78 -22.49
CA SER A 272 -1.69 -12.49 -23.87
C SER A 272 -0.17 -12.44 -24.03
N ASP A 273 0.55 -11.96 -23.01
CA ASP A 273 2.02 -11.88 -22.97
C ASP A 273 2.68 -13.22 -22.56
N GLY A 274 1.88 -14.25 -22.22
CA GLY A 274 2.36 -15.54 -21.79
C GLY A 274 2.96 -15.57 -20.37
N ARG A 275 2.81 -14.51 -19.58
CA ARG A 275 3.39 -14.38 -18.22
C ARG A 275 2.79 -15.39 -17.25
N VAL A 276 1.49 -15.68 -17.37
CA VAL A 276 0.83 -16.72 -16.56
C VAL A 276 1.45 -18.09 -16.84
N ALA A 277 1.61 -18.46 -18.12
CA ALA A 277 2.23 -19.72 -18.49
C ALA A 277 3.70 -19.81 -18.05
N LYS A 278 4.44 -18.71 -18.17
CA LYS A 278 5.84 -18.60 -17.69
C LYS A 278 5.95 -18.79 -16.19
N ALA A 279 5.06 -18.18 -15.39
CA ALA A 279 5.04 -18.35 -13.95
C ALA A 279 4.74 -19.81 -13.53
N VAL A 280 3.77 -20.45 -14.20
CA VAL A 280 3.49 -21.88 -13.98
C VAL A 280 4.71 -22.75 -14.28
N GLN A 281 5.38 -22.49 -15.39
CA GLN A 281 6.56 -23.26 -15.79
C GLN A 281 7.72 -23.06 -14.81
N ALA A 282 7.93 -21.84 -14.32
CA ALA A 282 8.94 -21.54 -13.34
C ALA A 282 8.72 -22.30 -12.02
N ILE A 283 7.49 -22.35 -11.52
CA ILE A 283 7.15 -23.14 -10.31
C ILE A 283 7.35 -24.64 -10.56
N ARG A 284 7.07 -25.14 -11.78
CA ARG A 284 7.34 -26.52 -12.17
C ARG A 284 8.84 -26.81 -12.19
N ASN A 285 9.63 -25.92 -12.78
CA ASN A 285 11.10 -26.06 -12.85
C ASN A 285 11.74 -26.09 -11.47
N ALA A 286 11.16 -25.41 -10.48
CA ALA A 286 11.58 -25.49 -9.09
C ALA A 286 11.30 -26.86 -8.43
N GLY A 287 10.65 -27.81 -9.13
CA GLY A 287 10.30 -29.14 -8.59
C GLY A 287 9.23 -29.10 -7.49
N LYS A 288 8.44 -28.03 -7.43
CA LYS A 288 7.48 -27.75 -6.35
C LYS A 288 6.02 -27.99 -6.76
N THR A 289 5.79 -28.86 -7.76
CA THR A 289 4.44 -29.18 -8.23
C THR A 289 4.17 -30.67 -8.21
N TYR A 290 2.90 -31.05 -8.19
CA TYR A 290 2.43 -32.42 -8.36
C TYR A 290 1.06 -32.44 -9.01
N GLU A 291 0.70 -33.55 -9.66
CA GLU A 291 -0.62 -33.78 -10.25
C GLU A 291 -1.49 -34.57 -9.26
N LYS A 292 -2.70 -34.09 -9.02
CA LYS A 292 -3.73 -34.79 -8.21
C LYS A 292 -5.11 -34.46 -8.76
N ASP A 293 -5.97 -35.45 -8.93
CA ASP A 293 -7.34 -35.32 -9.41
C ASP A 293 -7.44 -34.57 -10.75
N ARG A 294 -6.52 -34.82 -11.67
CA ARG A 294 -6.32 -34.13 -12.96
C ARG A 294 -6.04 -32.62 -12.86
N ALA A 295 -5.74 -32.15 -11.66
CA ALA A 295 -5.36 -30.75 -11.40
C ALA A 295 -3.86 -30.65 -11.10
N LEU A 296 -3.22 -29.53 -11.48
CA LEU A 296 -1.84 -29.22 -11.14
C LEU A 296 -1.80 -28.46 -9.82
N TRP A 297 -1.07 -28.99 -8.85
CA TRP A 297 -0.92 -28.43 -7.51
C TRP A 297 0.48 -27.88 -7.28
N PHE A 298 0.57 -26.83 -6.48
CA PHE A 298 1.80 -26.24 -5.97
C PHE A 298 1.98 -26.58 -4.49
N LYS A 299 3.18 -27.05 -4.10
CA LYS A 299 3.57 -27.30 -2.71
C LYS A 299 3.89 -26.01 -2.00
N SER A 300 2.89 -25.16 -1.81
CA SER A 300 3.05 -23.84 -1.18
C SER A 300 3.40 -23.94 0.31
N THR A 301 3.08 -25.08 0.94
CA THR A 301 3.46 -25.38 2.33
C THR A 301 4.98 -25.38 2.54
N ASP A 302 5.77 -25.75 1.52
CA ASP A 302 7.24 -25.68 1.57
C ASP A 302 7.78 -24.25 1.75
N TYR A 303 6.93 -23.25 1.50
CA TYR A 303 7.24 -21.81 1.59
C TYR A 303 6.46 -21.08 2.69
N GLY A 304 5.78 -21.83 3.59
CA GLY A 304 5.10 -21.27 4.76
C GLY A 304 3.63 -20.88 4.53
N ASP A 305 2.99 -21.37 3.46
CA ASP A 305 1.53 -21.30 3.30
C ASP A 305 0.85 -22.36 4.19
N ASP A 306 -0.43 -22.18 4.49
CA ASP A 306 -1.20 -23.07 5.37
C ASP A 306 -1.58 -24.42 4.71
N LYS A 307 -1.64 -24.44 3.36
CA LYS A 307 -1.94 -25.64 2.57
C LYS A 307 -1.45 -25.49 1.13
N ASP A 308 -1.29 -26.61 0.44
CA ASP A 308 -0.97 -26.63 -0.98
C ASP A 308 -2.07 -26.02 -1.84
N ARG A 309 -1.72 -25.42 -2.97
CA ARG A 309 -2.65 -24.66 -3.81
C ARG A 309 -2.80 -25.27 -5.20
N VAL A 310 -4.04 -25.32 -5.68
CA VAL A 310 -4.31 -25.66 -7.08
C VAL A 310 -3.84 -24.49 -7.96
N MET A 311 -3.02 -24.79 -8.95
CA MET A 311 -2.58 -23.83 -9.97
C MET A 311 -3.49 -23.93 -11.21
N ARG A 312 -3.72 -25.13 -11.72
CA ARG A 312 -4.56 -25.41 -12.88
C ARG A 312 -5.57 -26.48 -12.53
N LYS A 313 -6.84 -26.20 -12.78
CA LYS A 313 -7.96 -27.12 -12.52
C LYS A 313 -8.01 -28.23 -13.55
N ALA A 314 -8.86 -29.25 -13.30
CA ALA A 314 -9.07 -30.37 -14.20
C ALA A 314 -9.64 -29.98 -15.58
N ASP A 315 -10.32 -28.85 -15.69
CA ASP A 315 -10.83 -28.26 -16.94
C ASP A 315 -9.77 -27.48 -17.73
N GLY A 316 -8.54 -27.41 -17.20
CA GLY A 316 -7.43 -26.68 -17.79
C GLY A 316 -7.35 -25.20 -17.42
N SER A 317 -8.34 -24.64 -16.76
CA SER A 317 -8.33 -23.22 -16.34
C SER A 317 -7.38 -22.99 -15.15
N TYR A 318 -6.78 -21.81 -15.10
CA TYR A 318 -5.97 -21.40 -13.96
C TYR A 318 -6.84 -20.88 -12.80
N THR A 319 -6.36 -21.07 -11.58
CA THR A 319 -6.94 -20.41 -10.40
C THR A 319 -6.41 -18.99 -10.28
N TYR A 320 -7.09 -18.11 -9.55
CA TYR A 320 -6.67 -16.71 -9.30
C TYR A 320 -5.26 -16.58 -8.70
N PHE A 321 -4.78 -17.61 -8.03
CA PHE A 321 -3.43 -17.65 -7.47
C PHE A 321 -2.33 -17.44 -8.54
N VAL A 322 -2.49 -18.01 -9.73
CA VAL A 322 -1.43 -17.98 -10.75
C VAL A 322 -1.25 -16.60 -11.39
N PRO A 323 -2.33 -15.93 -11.86
CA PRO A 323 -2.19 -14.56 -12.35
C PRO A 323 -1.68 -13.59 -11.27
N ASP A 324 -2.04 -13.76 -9.99
CA ASP A 324 -1.49 -12.96 -8.90
C ASP A 324 0.04 -13.11 -8.81
N VAL A 325 0.55 -14.33 -8.86
CA VAL A 325 2.00 -14.60 -8.86
C VAL A 325 2.66 -13.97 -10.09
N ALA A 326 2.09 -14.18 -11.29
CA ALA A 326 2.61 -13.65 -12.54
C ALA A 326 2.67 -12.11 -12.53
N TYR A 327 1.65 -11.48 -11.97
CA TYR A 327 1.58 -10.02 -11.84
C TYR A 327 2.68 -9.46 -10.92
N HIS A 328 2.92 -10.09 -9.79
CA HIS A 328 3.97 -9.62 -8.89
C HIS A 328 5.38 -9.88 -9.43
N LEU A 329 5.58 -10.98 -10.17
CA LEU A 329 6.82 -11.18 -10.93
C LEU A 329 6.99 -10.09 -12.01
N ALA A 330 5.92 -9.70 -12.69
CA ALA A 330 5.94 -8.61 -13.68
C ALA A 330 6.28 -7.25 -13.05
N LYS A 331 5.88 -6.97 -11.80
CA LYS A 331 6.34 -5.78 -11.07
C LYS A 331 7.86 -5.78 -10.93
N PHE A 332 8.43 -6.92 -10.53
CA PHE A 332 9.88 -7.05 -10.36
C PHE A 332 10.63 -6.95 -11.69
N GLU A 333 10.10 -7.57 -12.78
CA GLU A 333 10.66 -7.44 -14.14
C GLU A 333 10.67 -5.98 -14.65
N ARG A 334 9.71 -5.15 -14.23
CA ARG A 334 9.65 -3.71 -14.52
C ARG A 334 10.61 -2.88 -13.67
N GLY A 335 11.41 -3.51 -12.79
CA GLY A 335 12.40 -2.85 -11.96
C GLY A 335 11.91 -2.40 -10.58
N PHE A 336 10.70 -2.75 -10.19
CA PHE A 336 10.18 -2.42 -8.86
C PHE A 336 10.65 -3.43 -7.81
N ASN A 337 11.78 -3.16 -7.19
CA ASN A 337 12.32 -3.97 -6.09
C ASN A 337 11.51 -3.81 -4.79
N ARG A 338 10.70 -2.76 -4.70
CA ARG A 338 9.74 -2.53 -3.62
C ARG A 338 8.35 -2.30 -4.20
N ALA A 339 7.40 -3.03 -3.67
CA ALA A 339 6.00 -2.89 -3.99
C ALA A 339 5.16 -3.02 -2.73
N LEU A 340 4.19 -2.14 -2.54
CA LEU A 340 3.25 -2.17 -1.44
C LEU A 340 1.83 -2.22 -1.98
N ASN A 341 1.09 -3.27 -1.58
CA ASN A 341 -0.32 -3.45 -1.91
C ASN A 341 -1.18 -3.02 -0.71
N ILE A 342 -2.11 -2.11 -0.94
CA ILE A 342 -3.09 -1.67 0.08
C ILE A 342 -4.40 -2.40 -0.20
N GLN A 343 -4.82 -3.28 0.71
CA GLN A 343 -5.97 -4.17 0.51
C GLN A 343 -6.83 -4.28 1.77
N GLY A 344 -8.06 -4.74 1.62
CA GLY A 344 -8.92 -5.12 2.74
C GLY A 344 -8.38 -6.33 3.50
N SER A 345 -8.71 -6.45 4.77
CA SER A 345 -8.27 -7.57 5.62
C SER A 345 -8.84 -8.94 5.21
N ASP A 346 -9.87 -8.96 4.37
CA ASP A 346 -10.39 -10.16 3.70
C ASP A 346 -9.35 -10.83 2.78
N HIS A 347 -8.38 -10.07 2.27
CA HIS A 347 -7.25 -10.58 1.49
C HIS A 347 -6.10 -11.16 2.33
N HIS A 348 -6.19 -11.19 3.67
CA HIS A 348 -5.12 -11.72 4.53
C HIS A 348 -4.64 -13.12 4.12
N GLY A 349 -5.56 -14.01 3.75
CA GLY A 349 -5.23 -15.38 3.32
C GLY A 349 -4.50 -15.47 1.98
N THR A 350 -4.41 -14.38 1.18
CA THR A 350 -3.70 -14.40 -0.10
C THR A 350 -2.21 -14.11 0.04
N VAL A 351 -1.82 -13.37 1.07
CA VAL A 351 -0.45 -12.88 1.26
C VAL A 351 0.59 -14.00 1.27
N ALA A 352 0.38 -15.02 2.12
CA ALA A 352 1.32 -16.15 2.26
C ALA A 352 1.45 -16.94 0.96
N ARG A 353 0.31 -17.29 0.33
CA ARG A 353 0.31 -18.10 -0.89
C ARG A 353 0.94 -17.38 -2.07
N VAL A 354 0.70 -16.07 -2.25
CA VAL A 354 1.29 -15.29 -3.34
C VAL A 354 2.80 -15.18 -3.16
N ARG A 355 3.26 -14.86 -1.95
CA ARG A 355 4.70 -14.84 -1.63
C ARG A 355 5.36 -16.21 -1.85
N ALA A 356 4.70 -17.29 -1.46
CA ALA A 356 5.18 -18.65 -1.71
C ALA A 356 5.39 -18.91 -3.22
N GLY A 357 4.41 -18.55 -4.05
CA GLY A 357 4.51 -18.69 -5.51
C GLY A 357 5.63 -17.86 -6.11
N ILE A 358 5.78 -16.61 -5.68
CA ILE A 358 6.87 -15.72 -6.12
C ILE A 358 8.24 -16.32 -5.74
N GLN A 359 8.41 -16.79 -4.52
CA GLN A 359 9.66 -17.40 -4.05
C GLN A 359 10.00 -18.66 -4.83
N ALA A 360 9.00 -19.51 -5.13
CA ALA A 360 9.21 -20.70 -5.93
C ALA A 360 9.63 -20.39 -7.37
N ALA A 361 9.05 -19.36 -7.98
CA ALA A 361 9.32 -18.99 -9.36
C ALA A 361 10.60 -18.14 -9.54
N SER A 362 11.05 -17.44 -8.51
CA SER A 362 12.09 -16.39 -8.59
C SER A 362 13.41 -16.88 -9.21
N GLY A 363 13.81 -18.13 -8.93
CA GLY A 363 15.05 -18.72 -9.45
C GLY A 363 15.07 -18.82 -10.97
N ASP A 364 13.97 -19.24 -11.59
CA ASP A 364 13.82 -19.40 -13.04
C ASP A 364 13.81 -18.04 -13.77
N PHE A 365 13.40 -16.98 -13.08
CA PHE A 365 13.48 -15.60 -13.56
C PHE A 365 14.85 -14.95 -13.34
N GLY A 366 15.77 -15.60 -12.64
CA GLY A 366 17.07 -15.03 -12.29
C GLY A 366 17.00 -13.89 -11.27
N PHE A 367 15.93 -13.81 -10.49
CA PHE A 367 15.70 -12.75 -9.51
C PHE A 367 16.01 -13.22 -8.08
N ASN A 368 16.65 -12.35 -7.31
CA ASN A 368 16.76 -12.49 -5.86
C ASN A 368 15.65 -11.66 -5.19
N ILE A 369 14.45 -12.20 -5.15
CA ILE A 369 13.27 -11.50 -4.63
C ILE A 369 13.22 -11.64 -3.10
N PRO A 370 13.10 -10.52 -2.33
CA PRO A 370 12.95 -10.58 -0.89
C PRO A 370 11.72 -11.40 -0.47
N LYS A 371 11.83 -12.17 0.62
CA LYS A 371 10.71 -12.98 1.15
C LYS A 371 9.48 -12.14 1.55
N THR A 372 9.67 -10.86 1.82
CA THR A 372 8.62 -9.90 2.17
C THR A 372 7.97 -9.24 0.97
N PHE A 373 8.47 -9.49 -0.25
CA PHE A 373 7.90 -8.91 -1.47
C PHE A 373 6.67 -9.70 -1.97
N PRO A 374 5.60 -8.99 -2.36
CA PRO A 374 5.34 -7.58 -2.08
C PRO A 374 5.00 -7.35 -0.60
N GLU A 375 5.15 -6.10 -0.15
CA GLU A 375 4.64 -5.67 1.14
C GLU A 375 3.12 -5.48 1.06
N TYR A 376 2.41 -5.66 2.19
CA TYR A 376 0.96 -5.48 2.26
C TYR A 376 0.57 -4.58 3.42
N MET A 377 -0.29 -3.62 3.15
CA MET A 377 -1.00 -2.85 4.16
C MET A 377 -2.46 -3.29 4.17
N LEU A 378 -2.83 -4.07 5.17
CA LEU A 378 -4.19 -4.59 5.30
C LEU A 378 -4.99 -3.67 6.22
N HIS A 379 -6.11 -3.13 5.73
CA HIS A 379 -7.01 -2.31 6.51
C HIS A 379 -8.29 -3.09 6.88
N LYS A 380 -8.87 -2.77 8.03
CA LYS A 380 -10.12 -3.40 8.47
C LYS A 380 -11.28 -3.04 7.53
N MET A 381 -12.28 -3.90 7.45
CA MET A 381 -13.52 -3.64 6.71
C MET A 381 -14.20 -2.39 7.22
N LEU A 382 -14.80 -1.64 6.29
CA LEU A 382 -15.61 -0.47 6.60
C LEU A 382 -17.07 -0.89 6.75
N GLN A 383 -17.66 -0.65 7.91
CA GLN A 383 -19.08 -0.81 8.12
C GLN A 383 -19.73 0.58 8.20
N VAL A 384 -20.76 0.79 7.38
CA VAL A 384 -21.59 1.99 7.44
C VAL A 384 -22.87 1.63 8.18
N CYS A 385 -23.05 2.19 9.38
CA CYS A 385 -24.25 1.98 10.16
C CYS A 385 -25.28 3.06 9.82
N LEU A 386 -26.37 2.70 9.16
CA LEU A 386 -27.47 3.61 8.83
C LEU A 386 -28.31 3.99 10.06
N LEU A 387 -28.11 3.31 11.20
CA LEU A 387 -28.91 3.52 12.43
C LEU A 387 -28.43 4.69 13.29
N TYR A 388 -27.24 5.27 13.02
CA TYR A 388 -26.69 6.36 13.84
C TYR A 388 -27.04 7.78 13.35
N THR A 389 -27.87 7.92 12.33
CA THR A 389 -28.25 9.25 11.82
C THR A 389 -29.41 9.89 12.56
N SER A 390 -30.10 9.19 13.49
CA SER A 390 -31.25 9.71 14.23
C SER A 390 -31.01 9.97 15.72
N ASP A 391 -29.98 9.39 16.35
CA ASP A 391 -29.80 9.45 17.82
C ASP A 391 -28.59 10.28 18.29
N ALA A 392 -27.92 11.00 17.42
CA ALA A 392 -26.80 11.87 17.79
C ALA A 392 -27.24 13.33 18.08
N ALA A 393 -28.53 13.59 18.29
CA ALA A 393 -29.08 14.90 18.52
C ALA A 393 -29.89 15.01 19.82
N ASP A 394 -29.69 14.09 20.79
CA ASP A 394 -30.26 14.23 22.16
C ASP A 394 -29.13 14.38 23.20
#